data_4118b8bdb5b84592760feb8efd960215
#
_entry.id   4118b8bdb5b84592760feb8efd960215
#
_cell.length_a   1.000
_cell.length_b   1.000
_cell.length_c   1.000
_cell.angle_alpha   90.00
_cell.angle_beta   90.00
_cell.angle_gamma   90.00
#
_symmetry.space_group_name_H-M   'P 1'
#
loop_
_entity.id
_entity.type
_entity.pdbx_description
1 polymer ?
#
loop_
_entity_poly.entity_id
_entity_poly.type
_entity_poly.pdbx_seq_one_letter_code
_entity_poly.pdbx_strand_id
1 'polypeptide(L)'
;KNKTSSPDFAAAAVQVLDARGKLVTPGFINMHSHSDCSVAMYPEMESTLGQGITTEFAGHCGLGVAPVDQYWLYMFPEKRAFSRVIPEPIGGINPYDAYVVPTDCLRKPFEEAYGETLDWSTYGEFTDHMRKRGMGANLVLVAGHAQMRLQAMGLDYMRDATEKELQAMEASLNDAMDHGAIGLSLGLDYEPGMFAGEEELLRLMKVVAERDGIVTAHTRSRDHAYYGHSQNFLDGLKEFIELGKKSGARIHVSHIQNGYHMEPEDDNLTALAVERTLEVLETARKEGVRVTWDVIPKYAFGPFHYPMAAGMFQP
;
A
#
# COMPACT_ATOMS: atom_id res chain seq x y z
N LYS A 1 -10.69 24.08 31.27
CA LYS A 1 -11.90 24.89 31.53
C LYS A 1 -12.61 25.02 30.19
N ASN A 2 -13.74 24.33 30.03
CA ASN A 2 -14.53 24.37 28.81
C ASN A 2 -15.10 25.77 28.58
N LYS A 3 -14.66 26.44 27.52
CA LYS A 3 -15.22 27.72 27.09
C LYS A 3 -16.55 27.60 26.31
N THR A 4 -17.12 26.38 26.26
CA THR A 4 -18.28 26.07 25.41
C THR A 4 -19.64 26.13 26.12
N SER A 5 -19.71 26.69 27.32
CA SER A 5 -20.96 26.87 28.06
C SER A 5 -21.58 28.27 27.97
N SER A 6 -21.24 29.05 26.94
CA SER A 6 -21.94 30.29 26.66
C SER A 6 -23.31 29.97 26.04
N PRO A 7 -24.41 30.48 26.63
CA PRO A 7 -25.74 30.32 26.04
C PRO A 7 -25.84 30.80 24.60
N ASP A 8 -25.04 31.77 24.21
CA ASP A 8 -25.05 32.35 22.88
C ASP A 8 -24.50 31.41 21.79
N PHE A 9 -23.61 30.47 22.19
CA PHE A 9 -23.05 29.50 21.25
C PHE A 9 -24.07 28.43 20.84
N ALA A 10 -24.88 27.95 21.78
CA ALA A 10 -25.95 26.98 21.48
C ALA A 10 -27.08 27.61 20.65
N ALA A 11 -27.37 28.90 20.84
CA ALA A 11 -28.38 29.61 20.08
C ALA A 11 -27.98 29.88 18.60
N ALA A 12 -26.67 29.91 18.32
CA ALA A 12 -26.14 30.10 16.96
C ALA A 12 -25.86 28.79 16.21
N ALA A 13 -25.93 27.63 16.87
CA ALA A 13 -25.63 26.34 16.28
C ALA A 13 -26.80 25.85 15.41
N VAL A 14 -26.51 25.34 14.22
CA VAL A 14 -27.49 24.70 13.30
C VAL A 14 -27.95 23.37 13.90
N GLN A 15 -27.07 22.67 14.61
CA GLN A 15 -27.35 21.41 15.30
C GLN A 15 -26.53 21.32 16.59
N VAL A 16 -27.13 20.82 17.65
CA VAL A 16 -26.48 20.54 18.93
C VAL A 16 -26.49 19.04 19.18
N LEU A 17 -25.31 18.45 19.37
CA LEU A 17 -25.15 17.04 19.72
C LEU A 17 -24.81 16.90 21.20
N ASP A 18 -25.59 16.10 21.91
CA ASP A 18 -25.33 15.78 23.30
C ASP A 18 -24.24 14.70 23.43
N ALA A 19 -23.05 15.10 23.84
CA ALA A 19 -21.90 14.20 24.02
C ALA A 19 -21.62 13.87 25.49
N ARG A 20 -22.58 14.09 26.41
CA ARG A 20 -22.39 13.75 27.83
C ARG A 20 -22.12 12.25 28.01
N GLY A 21 -21.04 11.93 28.74
CA GLY A 21 -20.57 10.56 28.96
C GLY A 21 -19.88 9.91 27.77
N LYS A 22 -19.57 10.68 26.72
CA LYS A 22 -18.84 10.23 25.52
C LYS A 22 -17.52 10.98 25.37
N LEU A 23 -16.58 10.38 24.68
CA LEU A 23 -15.37 11.05 24.20
C LEU A 23 -15.63 11.62 22.81
N VAL A 24 -15.22 12.85 22.59
CA VAL A 24 -15.21 13.47 21.26
C VAL A 24 -13.74 13.52 20.80
N THR A 25 -13.45 12.83 19.70
CA THR A 25 -12.12 12.73 19.14
C THR A 25 -12.13 13.26 17.71
N PRO A 26 -10.97 13.63 17.15
CA PRO A 26 -10.80 13.70 15.69
C PRO A 26 -11.13 12.35 15.06
N GLY A 27 -11.46 12.32 13.77
CA GLY A 27 -11.60 11.08 13.02
C GLY A 27 -10.31 10.27 13.05
N PHE A 28 -10.43 8.95 13.05
CA PHE A 28 -9.27 8.07 13.05
C PHE A 28 -8.56 8.06 11.72
N ILE A 29 -7.26 7.75 11.75
CA ILE A 29 -6.42 7.54 10.58
C ILE A 29 -6.08 6.06 10.49
N ASN A 30 -6.43 5.42 9.38
CA ASN A 30 -5.94 4.10 9.06
C ASN A 30 -4.58 4.23 8.37
N MET A 31 -3.53 3.75 9.03
CA MET A 31 -2.15 3.93 8.58
C MET A 31 -1.70 2.94 7.50
N HIS A 32 -2.51 1.94 7.18
CA HIS A 32 -2.18 0.96 6.17
C HIS A 32 -3.46 0.42 5.52
N SER A 33 -3.69 0.78 4.27
CA SER A 33 -4.83 0.29 3.51
C SER A 33 -4.51 0.13 2.02
N HIS A 34 -5.41 -0.53 1.32
CA HIS A 34 -5.42 -0.69 -0.13
C HIS A 34 -6.70 -0.11 -0.73
N SER A 35 -7.27 0.87 -0.08
CA SER A 35 -8.49 1.53 -0.53
C SER A 35 -8.31 2.32 -1.83
N ASP A 36 -7.08 2.68 -2.18
CA ASP A 36 -6.76 3.21 -3.51
C ASP A 36 -7.25 2.28 -4.63
N CYS A 37 -7.08 0.97 -4.46
CA CYS A 37 -7.50 -0.04 -5.43
C CYS A 37 -9.03 -0.18 -5.55
N SER A 38 -9.78 0.28 -4.57
CA SER A 38 -11.25 0.12 -4.51
C SER A 38 -12.03 1.42 -4.54
N VAL A 39 -11.38 2.56 -4.32
CA VAL A 39 -12.06 3.85 -4.18
C VAL A 39 -12.80 4.30 -5.44
N ALA A 40 -12.31 3.95 -6.63
CA ALA A 40 -13.02 4.22 -7.87
C ALA A 40 -14.32 3.41 -8.01
N MET A 41 -14.40 2.22 -7.39
CA MET A 41 -15.57 1.37 -7.37
C MET A 41 -16.56 1.74 -6.24
N TYR A 42 -16.03 2.15 -5.10
CA TYR A 42 -16.78 2.43 -3.86
C TYR A 42 -16.33 3.75 -3.24
N PRO A 43 -16.58 4.89 -3.93
CA PRO A 43 -16.07 6.19 -3.50
C PRO A 43 -16.71 6.69 -2.21
N GLU A 44 -17.86 6.19 -1.81
CA GLU A 44 -18.54 6.54 -0.56
C GLU A 44 -17.76 6.07 0.67
N MET A 45 -16.90 5.05 0.56
CA MET A 45 -16.03 4.51 1.62
C MET A 45 -16.81 4.22 2.93
N GLU A 46 -18.03 3.70 2.82
CA GLU A 46 -18.96 3.51 3.93
C GLU A 46 -18.39 2.64 5.07
N SER A 47 -17.67 1.57 4.70
CA SER A 47 -17.05 0.67 5.68
C SER A 47 -15.97 1.37 6.51
N THR A 48 -15.24 2.28 5.91
CA THR A 48 -14.21 3.12 6.54
C THR A 48 -14.86 4.12 7.48
N LEU A 49 -15.81 4.90 6.96
CA LEU A 49 -16.53 5.92 7.73
C LEU A 49 -17.33 5.30 8.88
N GLY A 50 -17.94 4.13 8.68
CA GLY A 50 -18.69 3.40 9.71
C GLY A 50 -17.84 2.99 10.92
N GLN A 51 -16.53 2.96 10.78
CA GLN A 51 -15.56 2.72 11.87
C GLN A 51 -15.00 4.01 12.49
N GLY A 52 -15.46 5.19 12.03
CA GLY A 52 -14.96 6.47 12.48
C GLY A 52 -13.61 6.87 11.87
N ILE A 53 -13.16 6.16 10.84
CA ILE A 53 -11.94 6.47 10.07
C ILE A 53 -12.31 7.56 9.05
N THR A 54 -11.60 8.68 9.08
CA THR A 54 -11.82 9.81 8.17
C THR A 54 -10.66 10.06 7.24
N THR A 55 -9.56 9.33 7.42
CA THR A 55 -8.38 9.40 6.57
C THR A 55 -7.78 8.02 6.43
N GLU A 56 -7.50 7.59 5.21
CA GLU A 56 -6.76 6.38 4.90
C GLU A 56 -5.44 6.68 4.25
N PHE A 57 -4.38 6.03 4.71
CA PHE A 57 -3.10 6.01 4.06
C PHE A 57 -3.02 4.73 3.22
N ALA A 58 -3.00 4.89 1.89
CA ALA A 58 -3.15 3.80 0.93
C ALA A 58 -2.08 3.82 -0.17
N GLY A 59 -2.12 2.83 -1.07
CA GLY A 59 -1.09 2.61 -2.08
C GLY A 59 0.08 1.78 -1.57
N HIS A 60 -0.12 1.05 -0.48
CA HIS A 60 0.91 0.25 0.17
C HIS A 60 1.33 -1.00 -0.63
N CYS A 61 2.39 -1.66 -0.17
CA CYS A 61 2.85 -2.95 -0.68
C CYS A 61 3.26 -2.95 -2.16
N GLY A 62 3.71 -1.81 -2.69
CA GLY A 62 4.14 -1.69 -4.08
C GLY A 62 3.01 -1.66 -5.10
N LEU A 63 1.76 -1.79 -4.65
CA LEU A 63 0.59 -1.72 -5.49
C LEU A 63 0.22 -0.27 -5.82
N GLY A 64 -0.61 -0.08 -6.81
CA GLY A 64 -1.09 1.25 -7.16
C GLY A 64 -2.07 1.24 -8.30
N VAL A 65 -2.87 2.28 -8.36
CA VAL A 65 -3.90 2.49 -9.38
C VAL A 65 -3.40 3.29 -10.57
N ALA A 66 -2.16 3.73 -10.52
CA ALA A 66 -1.47 4.48 -11.58
C ALA A 66 0.06 4.31 -11.42
N PRO A 67 0.81 4.33 -12.52
CA PRO A 67 0.35 4.42 -13.92
C PRO A 67 -0.30 3.13 -14.41
N VAL A 68 -1.32 3.22 -15.26
CA VAL A 68 -2.06 2.07 -15.82
C VAL A 68 -2.26 2.19 -17.33
N ASP A 69 -1.20 2.44 -18.06
CA ASP A 69 -1.24 2.59 -19.51
C ASP A 69 -1.52 1.24 -20.21
N GLN A 70 -0.54 0.33 -20.22
CA GLN A 70 -0.66 -0.95 -20.94
C GLN A 70 -1.20 -2.07 -20.08
N TYR A 71 -0.81 -2.10 -18.80
CA TYR A 71 -1.10 -3.20 -17.89
C TYR A 71 -1.58 -2.70 -16.54
N TRP A 72 -2.50 -3.43 -15.94
CA TRP A 72 -2.89 -3.27 -14.55
C TRP A 72 -2.42 -4.47 -13.73
N LEU A 73 -1.70 -4.18 -12.66
CA LEU A 73 -1.39 -5.14 -11.62
C LEU A 73 -2.47 -5.04 -10.53
N TYR A 74 -3.15 -6.12 -10.27
CA TYR A 74 -4.09 -6.19 -9.18
C TYR A 74 -3.79 -7.39 -8.29
N MET A 75 -4.05 -7.22 -7.01
CA MET A 75 -3.98 -8.30 -6.04
C MET A 75 -5.38 -8.79 -5.67
N PHE A 76 -5.39 -9.75 -4.80
CA PHE A 76 -6.53 -10.50 -4.37
C PHE A 76 -7.79 -9.70 -3.97
N PRO A 77 -7.73 -8.54 -3.27
CA PRO A 77 -8.93 -7.77 -2.94
C PRO A 77 -9.68 -7.30 -4.18
N GLU A 78 -8.97 -6.85 -5.18
CA GLU A 78 -9.55 -6.40 -6.44
C GLU A 78 -10.07 -7.56 -7.27
N LYS A 79 -9.42 -8.73 -7.19
CA LYS A 79 -9.90 -9.93 -7.89
C LYS A 79 -11.37 -10.23 -7.57
N ARG A 80 -11.80 -10.04 -6.34
CA ARG A 80 -13.21 -10.21 -5.98
C ARG A 80 -14.11 -9.14 -6.55
N ALA A 81 -13.68 -7.90 -6.50
CA ALA A 81 -14.40 -6.80 -7.11
C ALA A 81 -14.46 -6.98 -8.63
N PHE A 82 -13.33 -7.36 -9.23
CA PHE A 82 -13.19 -7.56 -10.65
C PHE A 82 -13.56 -8.98 -11.15
N SER A 83 -13.77 -9.97 -10.30
CA SER A 83 -13.99 -11.37 -10.72
C SER A 83 -15.19 -11.59 -11.65
N ARG A 84 -16.09 -10.63 -11.71
CA ARG A 84 -17.19 -10.62 -12.69
C ARG A 84 -16.83 -9.97 -14.02
N VAL A 85 -15.62 -9.40 -14.12
CA VAL A 85 -15.27 -8.42 -15.15
C VAL A 85 -13.93 -8.74 -15.81
N ILE A 86 -13.06 -9.51 -15.15
CA ILE A 86 -11.70 -9.72 -15.60
C ILE A 86 -11.60 -10.99 -16.46
N PRO A 87 -11.03 -10.87 -17.69
CA PRO A 87 -10.58 -12.02 -18.46
C PRO A 87 -9.45 -12.76 -17.71
N GLU A 88 -9.17 -13.98 -18.15
CA GLU A 88 -8.04 -14.75 -17.62
C GLU A 88 -6.75 -13.91 -17.61
N PRO A 89 -6.02 -13.89 -16.48
CA PRO A 89 -4.79 -13.12 -16.37
C PRO A 89 -3.73 -13.62 -17.35
N ILE A 90 -2.95 -12.71 -17.91
CA ILE A 90 -1.89 -13.02 -18.89
C ILE A 90 -0.52 -13.25 -18.26
N GLY A 91 -0.37 -13.07 -16.97
CA GLY A 91 0.90 -13.29 -16.24
C GLY A 91 0.76 -13.10 -14.74
N GLY A 92 1.86 -13.35 -14.03
CA GLY A 92 1.94 -13.13 -12.60
C GLY A 92 1.12 -14.12 -11.78
N ILE A 93 1.64 -15.32 -11.59
CA ILE A 93 1.12 -16.24 -10.57
C ILE A 93 2.15 -16.24 -9.46
N ASN A 94 1.87 -15.53 -8.41
CA ASN A 94 2.63 -15.66 -7.19
C ASN A 94 1.71 -16.09 -6.04
N PRO A 95 2.28 -16.44 -4.89
CA PRO A 95 1.51 -16.90 -3.73
C PRO A 95 0.45 -15.91 -3.25
N TYR A 96 0.58 -14.66 -3.61
CA TYR A 96 -0.37 -13.59 -3.27
C TYR A 96 -1.41 -13.33 -4.36
N ASP A 97 -1.45 -14.19 -5.40
CA ASP A 97 -2.40 -14.00 -6.50
C ASP A 97 -2.33 -12.58 -7.10
N ALA A 98 -1.11 -12.07 -7.35
CA ALA A 98 -0.94 -10.87 -8.16
C ALA A 98 -1.17 -11.23 -9.62
N TYR A 99 -2.04 -10.49 -10.27
CA TYR A 99 -2.47 -10.75 -11.63
C TYR A 99 -2.18 -9.55 -12.50
N VAL A 100 -1.67 -9.81 -13.68
CA VAL A 100 -1.42 -8.79 -14.70
C VAL A 100 -2.46 -8.95 -15.80
N VAL A 101 -3.17 -7.88 -16.10
CA VAL A 101 -4.13 -7.84 -17.22
C VAL A 101 -3.86 -6.64 -18.12
N PRO A 102 -4.14 -6.73 -19.43
CA PRO A 102 -4.13 -5.56 -20.30
C PRO A 102 -5.20 -4.57 -19.82
N THR A 103 -4.81 -3.30 -19.65
CA THR A 103 -5.71 -2.25 -19.17
C THR A 103 -6.94 -2.08 -20.07
N ASP A 104 -6.77 -2.18 -21.36
CA ASP A 104 -7.87 -2.06 -22.33
C ASP A 104 -8.96 -3.11 -22.16
N CYS A 105 -8.59 -4.31 -21.66
CA CYS A 105 -9.55 -5.38 -21.36
C CYS A 105 -10.42 -5.05 -20.13
N LEU A 106 -10.01 -4.11 -19.31
CA LEU A 106 -10.71 -3.72 -18.07
C LEU A 106 -11.67 -2.54 -18.26
N ARG A 107 -11.31 -1.59 -19.15
CA ARG A 107 -12.01 -0.29 -19.24
C ARG A 107 -13.51 -0.45 -19.41
N LYS A 108 -13.95 -1.15 -20.46
CA LYS A 108 -15.38 -1.34 -20.74
C LYS A 108 -16.09 -2.20 -19.69
N PRO A 109 -15.57 -3.38 -19.30
CA PRO A 109 -16.19 -4.16 -18.24
C PRO A 109 -16.27 -3.43 -16.89
N PHE A 110 -15.32 -2.58 -16.57
CA PHE A 110 -15.33 -1.78 -15.36
C PHE A 110 -16.47 -0.75 -15.40
N GLU A 111 -16.63 -0.04 -16.50
CA GLU A 111 -17.73 0.90 -16.71
C GLU A 111 -19.10 0.21 -16.63
N GLU A 112 -19.26 -0.96 -17.27
CA GLU A 112 -20.51 -1.74 -17.23
C GLU A 112 -20.85 -2.23 -15.81
N ALA A 113 -19.84 -2.56 -15.00
CA ALA A 113 -20.06 -3.10 -13.65
C ALA A 113 -20.28 -2.03 -12.57
N TYR A 114 -19.60 -0.89 -12.69
CA TYR A 114 -19.54 0.11 -11.63
C TYR A 114 -20.09 1.49 -12.04
N GLY A 115 -20.37 1.68 -13.33
CA GLY A 115 -20.81 2.98 -13.84
C GLY A 115 -19.72 4.06 -13.85
N GLU A 116 -18.47 3.64 -13.70
CA GLU A 116 -17.29 4.51 -13.65
C GLU A 116 -16.31 4.16 -14.77
N THR A 117 -15.68 5.17 -15.35
CA THR A 117 -14.67 5.00 -16.39
C THR A 117 -13.29 4.87 -15.78
N LEU A 118 -12.45 4.00 -16.35
CA LEU A 118 -11.01 3.98 -16.11
C LEU A 118 -10.33 4.89 -17.14
N ASP A 119 -10.54 6.20 -17.03
CA ASP A 119 -10.12 7.19 -18.02
C ASP A 119 -8.76 7.83 -17.73
N TRP A 120 -8.02 7.27 -16.77
CA TRP A 120 -6.67 7.70 -16.45
C TRP A 120 -5.62 6.71 -16.89
N SER A 121 -4.41 7.20 -17.11
CA SER A 121 -3.17 6.45 -17.34
C SER A 121 -2.08 6.89 -16.37
N THR A 122 -2.02 8.17 -16.04
CA THR A 122 -1.03 8.75 -15.12
C THR A 122 -1.61 8.93 -13.71
N TYR A 123 -0.73 9.19 -12.75
CA TYR A 123 -1.16 9.46 -11.37
C TYR A 123 -1.91 10.80 -11.27
N GLY A 124 -1.48 11.81 -12.03
CA GLY A 124 -2.17 13.09 -12.08
C GLY A 124 -3.60 12.95 -12.59
N GLU A 125 -3.81 12.20 -13.66
CA GLU A 125 -5.15 11.94 -14.20
C GLU A 125 -6.04 11.18 -13.19
N PHE A 126 -5.49 10.17 -12.49
CA PHE A 126 -6.22 9.48 -11.43
C PHE A 126 -6.65 10.42 -10.31
N THR A 127 -5.74 11.27 -9.82
CA THR A 127 -6.09 12.20 -8.74
C THR A 127 -7.12 13.22 -9.17
N ASP A 128 -7.06 13.68 -10.42
CA ASP A 128 -8.07 14.60 -10.98
C ASP A 128 -9.42 13.92 -11.17
N HIS A 129 -9.45 12.65 -11.62
CA HIS A 129 -10.66 11.84 -11.68
C HIS A 129 -11.32 11.74 -10.31
N MET A 130 -10.57 11.34 -9.28
CA MET A 130 -11.09 11.19 -7.92
C MET A 130 -11.51 12.52 -7.28
N ARG A 131 -10.83 13.63 -7.56
CA ARG A 131 -11.27 14.97 -7.12
C ARG A 131 -12.62 15.37 -7.71
N LYS A 132 -12.86 15.07 -8.98
CA LYS A 132 -14.15 15.34 -9.63
C LYS A 132 -15.26 14.43 -9.10
N ARG A 133 -14.94 13.17 -8.89
CA ARG A 133 -15.87 12.15 -8.40
C ARG A 133 -16.29 12.41 -6.96
N GLY A 134 -15.34 12.82 -6.12
CA GLY A 134 -15.50 12.92 -4.67
C GLY A 134 -15.35 11.58 -3.97
N MET A 135 -14.96 11.64 -2.70
CA MET A 135 -14.71 10.48 -1.84
C MET A 135 -15.29 10.72 -0.46
N GLY A 136 -15.74 9.65 0.21
CA GLY A 136 -16.31 9.73 1.55
C GLY A 136 -15.28 10.06 2.63
N ALA A 137 -14.07 9.55 2.53
CA ALA A 137 -12.95 9.83 3.44
C ALA A 137 -11.77 10.48 2.69
N ASN A 138 -10.84 11.08 3.44
CA ASN A 138 -9.59 11.57 2.86
C ASN A 138 -8.69 10.41 2.51
N LEU A 139 -7.98 10.54 1.40
CA LEU A 139 -7.01 9.56 0.94
C LEU A 139 -5.63 10.22 0.87
N VAL A 140 -4.67 9.64 1.59
CA VAL A 140 -3.25 9.96 1.51
C VAL A 140 -2.58 8.80 0.78
N LEU A 141 -1.78 9.08 -0.24
CA LEU A 141 -1.28 8.04 -1.14
C LEU A 141 0.24 7.99 -1.20
N VAL A 142 0.76 6.80 -1.34
CA VAL A 142 2.10 6.53 -1.85
C VAL A 142 2.00 5.87 -3.23
N ALA A 143 2.98 6.10 -4.08
CA ALA A 143 3.00 5.56 -5.43
C ALA A 143 3.57 4.14 -5.46
N GLY A 144 2.88 3.21 -6.13
CA GLY A 144 3.25 1.80 -6.14
C GLY A 144 4.38 1.49 -7.12
N HIS A 145 5.52 1.02 -6.60
CA HIS A 145 6.69 0.63 -7.40
C HIS A 145 6.39 -0.50 -8.39
N ALA A 146 5.67 -1.53 -7.94
CA ALA A 146 5.38 -2.70 -8.78
C ALA A 146 4.58 -2.31 -10.03
N GLN A 147 3.62 -1.38 -9.87
CA GLN A 147 2.85 -0.86 -11.00
C GLN A 147 3.72 -0.04 -11.95
N MET A 148 4.62 0.83 -11.44
CA MET A 148 5.55 1.60 -12.26
C MET A 148 6.51 0.68 -13.03
N ARG A 149 7.06 -0.34 -12.35
CA ARG A 149 7.95 -1.33 -12.96
C ARG A 149 7.26 -2.07 -14.09
N LEU A 150 6.01 -2.50 -13.87
CA LEU A 150 5.22 -3.17 -14.88
C LEU A 150 4.97 -2.29 -16.12
N GLN A 151 4.70 -1.00 -15.93
CA GLN A 151 4.53 -0.07 -17.07
C GLN A 151 5.83 0.16 -17.81
N ALA A 152 6.96 0.29 -17.13
CA ALA A 152 8.25 0.55 -17.73
C ALA A 152 8.81 -0.66 -18.51
N MET A 153 8.61 -1.87 -18.00
CA MET A 153 9.24 -3.10 -18.50
C MET A 153 8.27 -4.05 -19.23
N GLY A 154 6.96 -3.82 -19.11
CA GLY A 154 5.95 -4.75 -19.60
C GLY A 154 6.05 -6.10 -18.89
N LEU A 155 5.85 -7.19 -19.65
CA LEU A 155 5.90 -8.56 -19.10
C LEU A 155 7.33 -9.11 -18.97
N ASP A 156 8.36 -8.36 -19.40
CA ASP A 156 9.77 -8.75 -19.30
C ASP A 156 10.42 -8.21 -18.00
N TYR A 157 9.71 -8.27 -16.89
CA TYR A 157 10.11 -7.68 -15.60
C TYR A 157 11.00 -8.58 -14.73
N MET A 158 11.29 -9.83 -15.14
CA MET A 158 12.10 -10.78 -14.36
C MET A 158 13.61 -10.59 -14.53
N ARG A 159 14.06 -9.37 -14.73
CA ARG A 159 15.46 -8.98 -14.94
C ARG A 159 15.71 -7.59 -14.35
N ASP A 160 16.97 -7.18 -14.32
CA ASP A 160 17.30 -5.80 -14.00
C ASP A 160 16.71 -4.84 -15.05
N ALA A 161 16.28 -3.67 -14.59
CA ALA A 161 15.79 -2.63 -15.47
C ALA A 161 16.94 -1.95 -16.25
N THR A 162 16.72 -1.65 -17.50
CA THR A 162 17.63 -0.84 -18.29
C THR A 162 17.58 0.63 -17.87
N GLU A 163 18.60 1.42 -18.25
CA GLU A 163 18.64 2.86 -17.95
C GLU A 163 17.38 3.60 -18.43
N LYS A 164 16.85 3.23 -19.59
CA LYS A 164 15.60 3.83 -20.14
C LYS A 164 14.39 3.49 -19.26
N GLU A 165 14.31 2.27 -18.77
CA GLU A 165 13.23 1.81 -17.89
C GLU A 165 13.32 2.45 -16.50
N LEU A 166 14.53 2.61 -15.97
CA LEU A 166 14.79 3.34 -14.73
C LEU A 166 14.32 4.80 -14.85
N GLN A 167 14.66 5.48 -15.93
CA GLN A 167 14.22 6.84 -16.20
C GLN A 167 12.68 6.94 -16.33
N ALA A 168 12.04 5.95 -16.94
CA ALA A 168 10.58 5.91 -17.03
C ALA A 168 9.92 5.74 -15.65
N MET A 169 10.47 4.89 -14.78
CA MET A 169 10.00 4.75 -13.41
C MET A 169 10.22 6.03 -12.58
N GLU A 170 11.38 6.68 -12.71
CA GLU A 170 11.65 7.97 -12.07
C GLU A 170 10.67 9.06 -12.52
N ALA A 171 10.36 9.11 -13.82
CA ALA A 171 9.37 10.05 -14.36
C ALA A 171 7.97 9.79 -13.80
N SER A 172 7.55 8.53 -13.71
CA SER A 172 6.27 8.15 -13.12
C SER A 172 6.19 8.49 -11.63
N LEU A 173 7.27 8.28 -10.88
CA LEU A 173 7.34 8.64 -9.46
C LEU A 173 7.29 10.17 -9.27
N ASN A 174 7.98 10.91 -10.11
CA ASN A 174 7.93 12.38 -10.08
C ASN A 174 6.53 12.89 -10.39
N ASP A 175 5.85 12.36 -11.42
CA ASP A 175 4.44 12.67 -11.71
C ASP A 175 3.55 12.41 -10.50
N ALA A 176 3.69 11.24 -9.88
CA ALA A 176 2.92 10.90 -8.70
C ALA A 176 3.13 11.89 -7.54
N MET A 177 4.38 12.24 -7.24
CA MET A 177 4.70 13.18 -6.16
C MET A 177 4.31 14.61 -6.47
N ASP A 178 4.35 15.03 -7.74
CA ASP A 178 3.87 16.34 -8.19
C ASP A 178 2.33 16.46 -8.06
N HIS A 179 1.62 15.33 -8.11
CA HIS A 179 0.16 15.29 -8.00
C HIS A 179 -0.35 14.79 -6.63
N GLY A 180 0.51 14.76 -5.62
CA GLY A 180 0.13 14.62 -4.22
C GLY A 180 0.41 13.28 -3.56
N ALA A 181 1.08 12.34 -4.24
CA ALA A 181 1.66 11.20 -3.53
C ALA A 181 2.75 11.69 -2.57
N ILE A 182 2.75 11.18 -1.34
CA ILE A 182 3.72 11.58 -0.32
C ILE A 182 5.01 10.75 -0.34
N GLY A 183 5.12 9.84 -1.29
CA GLY A 183 6.29 8.98 -1.45
C GLY A 183 6.07 7.75 -2.29
N LEU A 184 6.88 6.72 -2.01
CA LEU A 184 6.96 5.48 -2.75
C LEU A 184 6.55 4.29 -1.88
N SER A 185 5.92 3.32 -2.47
CA SER A 185 5.61 2.03 -1.85
C SER A 185 6.30 0.89 -2.58
N LEU A 186 6.97 0.03 -1.82
CA LEU A 186 7.67 -1.15 -2.31
C LEU A 186 6.94 -2.43 -1.90
N GLY A 187 6.87 -3.39 -2.80
CA GLY A 187 6.42 -4.76 -2.54
C GLY A 187 7.49 -5.72 -3.05
N LEU A 188 8.41 -6.14 -2.15
CA LEU A 188 9.63 -6.83 -2.53
C LEU A 188 9.59 -8.35 -2.33
N ASP A 189 8.47 -8.87 -1.87
CA ASP A 189 8.28 -10.30 -1.61
C ASP A 189 7.49 -11.02 -2.71
N TYR A 190 7.06 -10.30 -3.73
CA TYR A 190 6.28 -10.80 -4.85
C TYR A 190 6.54 -10.02 -6.14
N GLU A 191 6.06 -10.60 -7.25
CA GLU A 191 6.19 -10.03 -8.59
C GLU A 191 5.39 -8.71 -8.76
N PRO A 192 5.89 -7.78 -9.56
CA PRO A 192 7.21 -7.78 -10.23
C PRO A 192 8.32 -7.19 -9.35
N GLY A 193 8.00 -6.65 -8.16
CA GLY A 193 8.93 -5.90 -7.30
C GLY A 193 10.07 -6.76 -6.74
N MET A 194 9.84 -8.07 -6.57
CA MET A 194 10.87 -8.99 -6.06
C MET A 194 12.11 -9.09 -6.95
N PHE A 195 12.00 -8.75 -8.23
CA PHE A 195 13.13 -8.76 -9.17
C PHE A 195 13.88 -7.44 -9.24
N ALA A 196 13.48 -6.43 -8.46
CA ALA A 196 14.18 -5.15 -8.42
C ALA A 196 15.54 -5.28 -7.73
N GLY A 197 16.58 -4.82 -8.41
CA GLY A 197 17.93 -4.74 -7.87
C GLY A 197 18.15 -3.49 -7.00
N GLU A 198 19.27 -3.47 -6.27
CA GLU A 198 19.61 -2.36 -5.37
C GLU A 198 19.68 -1.02 -6.09
N GLU A 199 20.23 -0.97 -7.30
CA GLU A 199 20.38 0.26 -8.07
C GLU A 199 19.02 0.91 -8.35
N GLU A 200 18.05 0.13 -8.81
CA GLU A 200 16.69 0.59 -9.08
C GLU A 200 16.03 1.16 -7.81
N LEU A 201 16.09 0.40 -6.72
CA LEU A 201 15.49 0.81 -5.46
C LEU A 201 16.13 2.10 -4.93
N LEU A 202 17.47 2.20 -4.97
CA LEU A 202 18.18 3.39 -4.50
C LEU A 202 17.88 4.63 -5.35
N ARG A 203 17.76 4.50 -6.66
CA ARG A 203 17.42 5.63 -7.54
C ARG A 203 16.06 6.20 -7.18
N LEU A 204 15.05 5.35 -7.09
CA LEU A 204 13.69 5.77 -6.73
C LEU A 204 13.60 6.33 -5.30
N MET A 205 14.27 5.68 -4.35
CA MET A 205 14.29 6.17 -2.97
C MET A 205 15.00 7.52 -2.82
N LYS A 206 16.00 7.83 -3.65
CA LYS A 206 16.62 9.16 -3.67
C LYS A 206 15.68 10.25 -4.16
N VAL A 207 14.87 9.99 -5.19
CA VAL A 207 13.82 10.91 -5.64
C VAL A 207 12.88 11.27 -4.47
N VAL A 208 12.48 10.26 -3.68
CA VAL A 208 11.63 10.49 -2.50
C VAL A 208 12.37 11.28 -1.42
N ALA A 209 13.63 10.96 -1.17
CA ALA A 209 14.44 11.65 -0.15
C ALA A 209 14.63 13.14 -0.47
N GLU A 210 14.89 13.50 -1.72
CA GLU A 210 15.04 14.88 -2.19
C GLU A 210 13.78 15.74 -1.99
N ARG A 211 12.61 15.09 -1.94
CA ARG A 211 11.31 15.72 -1.71
C ARG A 211 10.83 15.59 -0.26
N ASP A 212 11.69 15.15 0.68
CA ASP A 212 11.35 14.82 2.08
C ASP A 212 10.13 13.90 2.23
N GLY A 213 9.93 13.00 1.27
CA GLY A 213 8.86 12.03 1.24
C GLY A 213 9.11 10.82 2.15
N ILE A 214 8.27 9.80 2.04
CA ILE A 214 8.37 8.54 2.78
C ILE A 214 8.40 7.35 1.83
N VAL A 215 9.22 6.34 2.14
CA VAL A 215 9.21 5.06 1.43
C VAL A 215 8.63 4.01 2.35
N THR A 216 7.53 3.38 1.95
CA THR A 216 6.93 2.26 2.68
C THR A 216 7.32 0.94 2.00
N ALA A 217 7.48 -0.14 2.76
CA ALA A 217 7.82 -1.42 2.16
C ALA A 217 7.16 -2.62 2.85
N HIS A 218 6.52 -3.45 2.03
CA HIS A 218 6.42 -4.88 2.25
C HIS A 218 7.79 -5.46 1.91
N THR A 219 8.57 -5.77 2.93
CA THR A 219 9.97 -6.13 2.78
C THR A 219 10.15 -7.50 2.13
N ARG A 220 11.30 -7.70 1.51
CA ARG A 220 11.70 -8.99 0.94
C ARG A 220 11.73 -10.06 2.03
N SER A 221 11.39 -11.28 1.68
CA SER A 221 11.38 -12.44 2.61
C SER A 221 10.51 -12.24 3.87
N ARG A 222 9.50 -11.38 3.77
CA ARG A 222 8.61 -11.13 4.90
C ARG A 222 7.74 -12.35 5.24
N ASP A 223 7.09 -12.89 4.25
CA ASP A 223 6.12 -13.99 4.46
C ASP A 223 6.70 -15.32 4.02
N HIS A 224 7.50 -15.33 2.95
CA HIS A 224 8.04 -16.57 2.41
C HIS A 224 9.37 -16.36 1.67
N ALA A 225 10.16 -17.41 1.64
CA ALA A 225 11.38 -17.49 0.84
C ALA A 225 11.04 -17.99 -0.58
N TYR A 226 10.38 -17.15 -1.38
CA TYR A 226 10.13 -17.51 -2.76
C TYR A 226 11.36 -17.26 -3.64
N TYR A 227 11.51 -18.08 -4.66
CA TYR A 227 12.49 -17.91 -5.72
C TYR A 227 13.95 -17.73 -5.25
N GLY A 228 14.32 -18.39 -4.15
CA GLY A 228 15.70 -18.38 -3.66
C GLY A 228 16.07 -17.20 -2.77
N HIS A 229 15.11 -16.38 -2.38
CA HIS A 229 15.33 -15.37 -1.34
C HIS A 229 15.55 -16.03 0.03
N SER A 230 16.14 -15.27 0.96
CA SER A 230 16.37 -15.72 2.33
C SER A 230 15.05 -16.08 3.02
N GLN A 231 15.07 -17.18 3.78
CA GLN A 231 13.97 -17.56 4.67
C GLN A 231 13.96 -16.76 5.97
N ASN A 232 14.91 -15.85 6.14
CA ASN A 232 15.03 -15.03 7.32
C ASN A 232 14.38 -13.68 7.08
N PHE A 233 13.26 -13.46 7.69
CA PHE A 233 12.56 -12.17 7.70
C PHE A 233 13.48 -10.98 8.03
N LEU A 234 14.42 -11.14 8.96
CA LEU A 234 15.36 -10.07 9.32
C LEU A 234 16.31 -9.65 8.19
N ASP A 235 16.54 -10.50 7.20
CA ASP A 235 17.42 -10.15 6.07
C ASP A 235 16.75 -9.10 5.18
N GLY A 236 15.47 -9.28 4.83
CA GLY A 236 14.72 -8.28 4.10
C GLY A 236 14.53 -6.97 4.88
N LEU A 237 14.33 -7.06 6.20
CA LEU A 237 14.27 -5.88 7.06
C LEU A 237 15.60 -5.11 7.07
N LYS A 238 16.73 -5.81 7.20
CA LYS A 238 18.07 -5.21 7.16
C LYS A 238 18.39 -4.61 5.80
N GLU A 239 18.04 -5.31 4.71
CA GLU A 239 18.14 -4.77 3.35
C GLU A 239 17.44 -3.42 3.24
N PHE A 240 16.20 -3.33 3.68
CA PHE A 240 15.42 -2.09 3.60
C PHE A 240 15.99 -0.96 4.47
N ILE A 241 16.50 -1.28 5.65
CA ILE A 241 17.21 -0.32 6.51
C ILE A 241 18.47 0.20 5.82
N GLU A 242 19.27 -0.66 5.20
CA GLU A 242 20.49 -0.25 4.48
C GLU A 242 20.16 0.61 3.26
N LEU A 243 19.05 0.31 2.53
CA LEU A 243 18.55 1.18 1.47
C LEU A 243 18.13 2.55 2.02
N GLY A 244 17.49 2.59 3.18
CA GLY A 244 17.15 3.83 3.87
C GLY A 244 18.37 4.66 4.24
N LYS A 245 19.43 4.03 4.75
CA LYS A 245 20.73 4.69 5.04
C LYS A 245 21.35 5.28 3.78
N LYS A 246 21.47 4.47 2.73
CA LYS A 246 22.14 4.86 1.47
C LYS A 246 21.38 5.95 0.71
N SER A 247 20.06 5.92 0.76
CA SER A 247 19.20 6.92 0.07
C SER A 247 18.97 8.19 0.88
N GLY A 248 19.03 8.11 2.22
CA GLY A 248 18.65 9.19 3.14
C GLY A 248 17.13 9.38 3.27
N ALA A 249 16.32 8.50 2.68
CA ALA A 249 14.87 8.57 2.76
C ALA A 249 14.35 8.28 4.17
N ARG A 250 13.18 8.83 4.50
CA ARG A 250 12.36 8.31 5.59
C ARG A 250 11.77 6.97 5.16
N ILE A 251 11.89 5.96 5.99
CA ILE A 251 11.37 4.63 5.68
C ILE A 251 10.30 4.18 6.67
N HIS A 252 9.36 3.40 6.18
CA HIS A 252 8.29 2.79 6.97
C HIS A 252 8.18 1.31 6.63
N VAL A 253 8.41 0.46 7.62
CA VAL A 253 8.28 -0.99 7.47
C VAL A 253 6.82 -1.35 7.65
N SER A 254 6.19 -1.81 6.58
CA SER A 254 4.78 -2.16 6.57
C SER A 254 4.52 -3.45 7.33
N HIS A 255 3.43 -3.48 8.13
CA HIS A 255 2.80 -4.65 8.73
C HIS A 255 3.78 -5.70 9.24
N ILE A 256 4.70 -5.31 10.13
CA ILE A 256 5.63 -6.25 10.77
C ILE A 256 4.86 -7.39 11.42
N GLN A 257 5.15 -8.60 10.99
CA GLN A 257 4.59 -9.84 11.55
C GLN A 257 5.72 -10.80 11.90
N ASN A 258 6.07 -10.83 13.15
CA ASN A 258 7.04 -11.81 13.66
C ASN A 258 6.30 -13.05 14.15
N GLY A 259 6.71 -14.20 13.71
CA GLY A 259 6.18 -15.47 14.20
C GLY A 259 5.03 -16.06 13.41
N TYR A 260 4.67 -15.49 12.27
CA TYR A 260 3.58 -15.99 11.42
C TYR A 260 3.82 -17.42 10.89
N HIS A 261 5.09 -17.81 10.79
CA HIS A 261 5.53 -19.08 10.24
C HIS A 261 6.57 -19.78 11.12
N MET A 262 6.56 -19.51 12.43
CA MET A 262 7.37 -20.30 13.34
C MET A 262 6.68 -21.65 13.60
N GLU A 263 7.23 -22.68 13.02
CA GLU A 263 6.85 -24.06 13.34
C GLU A 263 7.98 -24.74 14.11
N PRO A 264 7.70 -25.36 15.25
CA PRO A 264 6.39 -25.38 15.91
C PRO A 264 6.03 -24.01 16.52
N GLU A 265 4.71 -23.76 16.70
CA GLU A 265 4.24 -22.60 17.44
C GLU A 265 4.80 -22.66 18.88
N ASP A 266 5.56 -21.63 19.24
CA ASP A 266 6.16 -21.50 20.58
C ASP A 266 6.16 -20.03 20.96
N ASP A 267 5.48 -19.72 22.06
CA ASP A 267 5.35 -18.35 22.57
C ASP A 267 6.71 -17.71 22.91
N ASN A 268 7.69 -18.50 23.38
CA ASN A 268 9.03 -17.99 23.69
C ASN A 268 9.81 -17.66 22.40
N LEU A 269 9.70 -18.49 21.36
CA LEU A 269 10.31 -18.21 20.07
C LEU A 269 9.67 -16.99 19.41
N THR A 270 8.35 -16.86 19.50
CA THR A 270 7.61 -15.68 19.04
C THR A 270 8.08 -14.42 19.76
N ALA A 271 8.15 -14.45 21.10
CA ALA A 271 8.67 -13.34 21.90
C ALA A 271 10.10 -12.97 21.51
N LEU A 272 10.98 -13.96 21.35
CA LEU A 272 12.37 -13.74 20.93
C LEU A 272 12.44 -13.10 19.52
N ALA A 273 11.61 -13.54 18.59
CA ALA A 273 11.55 -12.95 17.24
C ALA A 273 11.11 -11.48 17.27
N VAL A 274 10.11 -11.15 18.08
CA VAL A 274 9.68 -9.76 18.31
C VAL A 274 10.83 -8.93 18.91
N GLU A 275 11.48 -9.42 19.95
CA GLU A 275 12.62 -8.73 20.58
C GLU A 275 13.74 -8.45 19.57
N ARG A 276 14.12 -9.45 18.77
CA ARG A 276 15.17 -9.30 17.75
C ARG A 276 14.79 -8.30 16.65
N THR A 277 13.54 -8.29 16.25
CA THR A 277 13.08 -7.32 15.26
C THR A 277 13.11 -5.89 15.82
N LEU A 278 12.64 -5.70 17.03
CA LEU A 278 12.69 -4.41 17.70
C LEU A 278 14.13 -3.95 17.93
N GLU A 279 15.05 -4.85 18.30
CA GLU A 279 16.48 -4.55 18.44
C GLU A 279 17.09 -4.02 17.13
N VAL A 280 16.77 -4.64 16.00
CA VAL A 280 17.22 -4.19 14.67
C VAL A 280 16.69 -2.79 14.35
N LEU A 281 15.41 -2.54 14.56
CA LEU A 281 14.78 -1.25 14.30
C LEU A 281 15.32 -0.13 15.22
N GLU A 282 15.44 -0.41 16.51
CA GLU A 282 15.99 0.55 17.47
C GLU A 282 17.48 0.84 17.23
N THR A 283 18.24 -0.16 16.78
CA THR A 283 19.63 0.04 16.37
C THR A 283 19.71 0.98 15.17
N ALA A 284 18.89 0.74 14.15
CA ALA A 284 18.80 1.61 12.99
C ALA A 284 18.47 3.07 13.37
N ARG A 285 17.53 3.28 14.30
CA ARG A 285 17.19 4.61 14.83
C ARG A 285 18.37 5.28 15.53
N LYS A 286 19.10 4.54 16.37
CA LYS A 286 20.32 5.04 17.04
C LYS A 286 21.42 5.41 16.06
N GLU A 287 21.46 4.75 14.92
CA GLU A 287 22.39 5.05 13.81
C GLU A 287 21.88 6.20 12.90
N GLY A 288 20.74 6.80 13.23
CA GLY A 288 20.22 7.97 12.55
C GLY A 288 19.25 7.67 11.40
N VAL A 289 18.85 6.42 11.21
CA VAL A 289 17.84 6.07 10.20
C VAL A 289 16.47 6.53 10.66
N ARG A 290 15.77 7.27 9.82
CA ARG A 290 14.41 7.72 10.07
C ARG A 290 13.41 6.59 9.74
N VAL A 291 13.31 5.59 10.63
CA VAL A 291 12.47 4.40 10.46
C VAL A 291 11.26 4.41 11.39
N THR A 292 10.12 4.06 10.82
CA THR A 292 8.85 3.78 11.51
C THR A 292 8.31 2.43 11.03
N TRP A 293 7.27 1.92 11.70
CA TRP A 293 6.61 0.67 11.29
C TRP A 293 5.16 0.62 11.76
N ASP A 294 4.38 -0.23 11.14
CA ASP A 294 3.07 -0.64 11.59
C ASP A 294 2.99 -2.14 11.84
N VAL A 295 1.92 -2.58 12.45
CA VAL A 295 1.63 -3.99 12.73
C VAL A 295 0.17 -4.30 12.43
N ILE A 296 -0.13 -5.53 12.04
CA ILE A 296 -1.51 -6.00 11.94
C ILE A 296 -1.96 -6.46 13.32
N PRO A 297 -2.91 -5.79 13.97
CA PRO A 297 -3.26 -6.04 15.36
C PRO A 297 -4.24 -7.22 15.51
N LYS A 298 -4.02 -8.31 14.77
CA LYS A 298 -4.89 -9.50 14.79
C LYS A 298 -4.10 -10.79 14.76
N TYR A 299 -4.57 -11.79 15.48
CA TYR A 299 -4.06 -13.16 15.40
C TYR A 299 -4.54 -13.91 14.16
N ALA A 300 -5.61 -13.47 13.53
CA ALA A 300 -6.11 -14.04 12.29
C ALA A 300 -5.52 -13.29 11.10
N PHE A 301 -5.36 -14.00 10.00
CA PHE A 301 -4.93 -13.49 8.72
C PHE A 301 -5.50 -12.09 8.44
N GLY A 302 -4.63 -11.22 7.98
CA GLY A 302 -5.00 -9.90 7.54
C GLY A 302 -6.07 -9.93 6.44
N PRO A 303 -6.62 -8.80 6.06
CA PRO A 303 -7.74 -8.70 5.11
C PRO A 303 -7.50 -9.36 3.75
N PHE A 304 -6.26 -9.62 3.40
CA PHE A 304 -5.90 -10.32 2.18
C PHE A 304 -6.31 -11.79 2.15
N HIS A 305 -6.28 -12.46 3.30
CA HIS A 305 -6.51 -13.91 3.36
C HIS A 305 -7.95 -14.27 3.75
N TYR A 306 -8.65 -13.37 4.42
CA TYR A 306 -10.03 -13.63 4.81
C TYR A 306 -10.97 -13.85 3.60
N PRO A 307 -10.88 -13.07 2.52
CA PRO A 307 -11.56 -13.38 1.28
C PRO A 307 -11.09 -14.66 0.58
N MET A 308 -9.81 -15.04 0.69
CA MET A 308 -9.31 -16.32 0.15
C MET A 308 -9.96 -17.50 0.86
N ALA A 309 -9.93 -17.50 2.19
CA ALA A 309 -10.56 -18.56 2.97
C ALA A 309 -12.05 -18.69 2.64
N ALA A 310 -12.77 -17.58 2.55
CA ALA A 310 -14.19 -17.60 2.18
C ALA A 310 -14.43 -18.02 0.72
N GLY A 311 -13.50 -17.78 -0.20
CA GLY A 311 -13.55 -18.24 -1.58
C GLY A 311 -13.22 -19.73 -1.74
N MET A 312 -12.34 -20.26 -0.90
CA MET A 312 -11.99 -21.69 -0.88
C MET A 312 -13.11 -22.57 -0.32
N PHE A 313 -13.98 -22.03 0.49
CA PHE A 313 -15.07 -22.75 1.15
C PHE A 313 -16.45 -22.49 0.56
N GLN A 314 -16.54 -21.81 -0.56
CA GLN A 314 -17.81 -21.74 -1.31
C GLN A 314 -17.94 -22.98 -2.20
N PRO A 315 -19.06 -23.73 -2.14
CA PRO A 315 -19.30 -24.89 -2.99
C PRO A 315 -19.41 -24.55 -4.46
#